data_d3fa369d22acf45ee134a327571ddedf
#
_entry.id   d3fa369d22acf45ee134a327571ddedf
#
_cell.length_a   1.000
_cell.length_b   1.000
_cell.length_c   1.000
_cell.angle_alpha   90.00
_cell.angle_beta   90.00
_cell.angle_gamma   90.00
#
_symmetry.space_group_name_H-M   'P 1'
#
loop_
_entity.id
_entity.type
_entity.pdbx_description
1 polymer ?
#
loop_
_entity_poly.entity_id
_entity_poly.type
_entity_poly.pdbx_seq_one_letter_code
_entity_poly.pdbx_strand_id
1 'polypeptide(L)'
;NKKGDRLFADWTGTSEQVKGAINNTLSFTKAATYCGVKCILPNDIPANEGFFRCVEVKAPPGTIANGVLPAACAARGLTGFRMVDCVLGALAMMLPDKVMAASDGGNTGISIGGYDTERNPFIYGDFACGTWGARPWADGLSGNSNLFANMATQSIEVCEAENPVEILAYEF
;
A
#
# COMPACT_ATOMS: atom_id res chain seq x y z
N ASN A 1 12.74 -16.40 -1.48
CA ASN A 1 13.94 -17.27 -1.38
C ASN A 1 15.20 -16.42 -1.26
N LYS A 2 16.15 -16.82 -0.40
CA LYS A 2 17.48 -16.19 -0.25
C LYS A 2 18.54 -17.12 -0.82
N LYS A 3 19.45 -16.58 -1.62
CA LYS A 3 20.65 -17.29 -2.13
C LYS A 3 21.87 -16.38 -2.02
N GLY A 4 22.83 -16.74 -1.15
CA GLY A 4 24.00 -15.90 -0.88
C GLY A 4 23.57 -14.53 -0.34
N ASP A 5 24.00 -13.47 -1.04
CA ASP A 5 23.69 -12.05 -0.77
C ASP A 5 22.43 -11.52 -1.47
N ARG A 6 21.69 -12.40 -2.19
CA ARG A 6 20.49 -12.02 -2.95
C ARG A 6 19.22 -12.61 -2.38
N LEU A 7 18.14 -11.84 -2.52
CA LEU A 7 16.78 -12.23 -2.20
C LEU A 7 15.97 -12.32 -3.51
N PHE A 8 15.24 -13.43 -3.69
CA PHE A 8 14.40 -13.66 -4.85
C PHE A 8 12.92 -13.61 -4.44
N ALA A 9 12.19 -12.66 -5.00
CA ALA A 9 10.74 -12.56 -4.88
C ALA A 9 10.10 -13.04 -6.20
N ASP A 10 9.44 -14.18 -6.15
CA ASP A 10 8.77 -14.78 -7.30
C ASP A 10 7.26 -14.66 -7.15
N TRP A 11 6.63 -13.89 -8.03
CA TRP A 11 5.19 -13.68 -8.12
C TRP A 11 4.50 -14.65 -9.08
N THR A 12 5.17 -15.72 -9.50
CA THR A 12 4.55 -16.78 -10.32
C THR A 12 3.39 -17.41 -9.54
N GLY A 13 2.26 -17.62 -10.20
CA GLY A 13 1.03 -18.12 -9.58
C GLY A 13 0.06 -16.99 -9.16
N THR A 14 0.46 -15.72 -9.33
CA THR A 14 -0.46 -14.59 -9.20
C THR A 14 -1.56 -14.69 -10.27
N SER A 15 -2.78 -14.28 -9.92
CA SER A 15 -3.93 -14.26 -10.83
C SER A 15 -3.66 -13.50 -12.11
N GLU A 16 -4.31 -13.87 -13.19
CA GLU A 16 -4.29 -13.13 -14.45
C GLU A 16 -4.79 -11.70 -14.27
N GLN A 17 -4.36 -10.81 -15.17
CA GLN A 17 -4.86 -9.44 -15.20
C GLN A 17 -6.37 -9.40 -15.42
N VAL A 18 -7.02 -8.42 -14.83
CA VAL A 18 -8.47 -8.25 -14.85
C VAL A 18 -8.88 -7.00 -15.62
N LYS A 19 -10.14 -6.92 -16.01
CA LYS A 19 -10.72 -5.70 -16.63
C LYS A 19 -10.80 -4.53 -15.64
N GLY A 20 -10.88 -4.82 -14.33
CA GLY A 20 -10.91 -3.81 -13.28
C GLY A 20 -9.58 -3.05 -13.16
N ALA A 21 -9.63 -1.85 -12.57
CA ALA A 21 -8.50 -0.92 -12.51
C ALA A 21 -7.41 -1.27 -11.46
N ILE A 22 -7.36 -2.51 -11.02
CA ILE A 22 -6.50 -2.99 -9.92
C ILE A 22 -5.22 -3.69 -10.39
N ASN A 23 -4.94 -3.71 -11.69
CA ASN A 23 -3.70 -4.30 -12.19
C ASN A 23 -2.50 -3.41 -11.86
N ASN A 24 -1.34 -4.02 -11.73
CA ASN A 24 -0.08 -3.35 -11.45
C ASN A 24 0.90 -3.45 -12.63
N THR A 25 1.78 -2.47 -12.72
CA THR A 25 2.95 -2.55 -13.59
C THR A 25 4.09 -3.28 -12.87
N LEU A 26 5.04 -3.82 -13.62
CA LEU A 26 6.22 -4.46 -13.04
C LEU A 26 7.01 -3.52 -12.11
N SER A 27 7.10 -2.24 -12.47
CA SER A 27 7.79 -1.24 -11.64
C SER A 27 7.11 -1.04 -10.29
N PHE A 28 5.77 -1.03 -10.27
CA PHE A 28 5.02 -0.92 -9.02
C PHE A 28 5.15 -2.17 -8.14
N THR A 29 5.13 -3.36 -8.74
CA THR A 29 5.38 -4.63 -8.05
C THR A 29 6.78 -4.70 -7.45
N LYS A 30 7.79 -4.22 -8.18
CA LYS A 30 9.14 -4.06 -7.64
C LYS A 30 9.17 -3.12 -6.45
N ALA A 31 8.51 -1.95 -6.56
CA ALA A 31 8.44 -0.97 -5.46
C ALA A 31 7.79 -1.56 -4.19
N ALA A 32 6.67 -2.27 -4.34
CA ALA A 32 6.01 -2.96 -3.22
C ALA A 32 6.92 -4.02 -2.58
N THR A 33 7.63 -4.80 -3.40
CA THR A 33 8.60 -5.80 -2.92
C THR A 33 9.76 -5.15 -2.17
N TYR A 34 10.34 -4.09 -2.73
CA TYR A 34 11.44 -3.36 -2.09
C TYR A 34 11.00 -2.71 -0.77
N CYS A 35 9.79 -2.16 -0.72
CA CYS A 35 9.20 -1.59 0.50
C CYS A 35 9.13 -2.64 1.61
N GLY A 36 8.50 -3.80 1.35
CA GLY A 36 8.40 -4.86 2.34
C GLY A 36 9.77 -5.38 2.82
N VAL A 37 10.74 -5.55 1.91
CA VAL A 37 12.11 -5.95 2.29
C VAL A 37 12.81 -4.87 3.10
N LYS A 38 12.63 -3.58 2.75
CA LYS A 38 13.25 -2.48 3.47
C LYS A 38 12.81 -2.40 4.93
N CYS A 39 11.57 -2.80 5.24
CA CYS A 39 11.02 -2.77 6.60
C CYS A 39 11.77 -3.66 7.60
N ILE A 40 12.48 -4.68 7.14
CA ILE A 40 13.25 -5.61 8.00
C ILE A 40 14.74 -5.30 8.04
N LEU A 41 15.21 -4.33 7.26
CA LEU A 41 16.61 -3.95 7.18
C LEU A 41 16.93 -2.77 8.11
N PRO A 42 18.21 -2.62 8.51
CA PRO A 42 18.64 -1.43 9.24
C PRO A 42 18.29 -0.12 8.50
N ASN A 43 18.02 0.93 9.27
CA ASN A 43 17.57 2.21 8.72
C ASN A 43 18.65 2.97 7.94
N ASP A 44 19.91 2.70 8.23
CA ASP A 44 21.09 3.30 7.60
C ASP A 44 21.37 2.78 6.18
N ILE A 45 20.73 1.69 5.76
CA ILE A 45 20.82 1.20 4.38
C ILE A 45 20.02 2.12 3.46
N PRO A 46 20.63 2.84 2.52
CA PRO A 46 19.92 3.74 1.63
C PRO A 46 19.11 2.97 0.58
N ALA A 47 17.95 3.53 0.19
CA ALA A 47 17.13 3.00 -0.91
C ALA A 47 17.72 3.43 -2.26
N ASN A 48 18.78 2.79 -2.68
CA ASN A 48 19.50 3.07 -3.92
C ASN A 48 19.72 1.80 -4.74
N GLU A 49 20.38 1.94 -5.87
CA GLU A 49 20.68 0.82 -6.79
C GLU A 49 21.50 -0.29 -6.13
N GLY A 50 22.33 0.04 -5.15
CA GLY A 50 23.08 -0.95 -4.36
C GLY A 50 22.15 -1.92 -3.62
N PHE A 51 21.11 -1.39 -2.98
CA PHE A 51 20.05 -2.17 -2.34
C PHE A 51 19.20 -2.93 -3.38
N PHE A 52 18.73 -2.22 -4.42
CA PHE A 52 17.82 -2.82 -5.40
C PHE A 52 18.43 -4.02 -6.14
N ARG A 53 19.71 -4.01 -6.41
CA ARG A 53 20.43 -5.13 -7.03
C ARG A 53 20.45 -6.40 -6.19
N CYS A 54 20.29 -6.28 -4.88
CA CYS A 54 20.24 -7.43 -3.98
C CYS A 54 18.86 -8.11 -3.95
N VAL A 55 17.82 -7.47 -4.51
CA VAL A 55 16.44 -7.96 -4.50
C VAL A 55 15.96 -8.18 -5.95
N GLU A 56 16.00 -9.42 -6.38
CA GLU A 56 15.50 -9.80 -7.70
C GLU A 56 14.01 -10.10 -7.65
N VAL A 57 13.24 -9.44 -8.54
CA VAL A 57 11.77 -9.57 -8.60
C VAL A 57 11.36 -10.13 -9.95
N LYS A 58 10.68 -11.28 -9.91
CA LYS A 58 10.09 -11.92 -11.07
C LYS A 58 8.58 -11.86 -10.97
N ALA A 59 7.89 -11.30 -11.97
CA ALA A 59 6.44 -11.31 -12.11
C ALA A 59 6.07 -11.63 -13.56
N PRO A 60 5.32 -12.72 -13.82
CA PRO A 60 4.93 -13.09 -15.16
C PRO A 60 4.09 -12.02 -15.84
N PRO A 61 4.34 -11.69 -17.12
CA PRO A 61 3.48 -10.76 -17.86
C PRO A 61 2.04 -11.27 -17.98
N GLY A 62 1.08 -10.35 -18.02
CA GLY A 62 -0.35 -10.67 -18.11
C GLY A 62 -0.99 -11.08 -16.79
N THR A 63 -0.30 -10.86 -15.67
CA THR A 63 -0.86 -11.04 -14.32
C THR A 63 -1.22 -9.71 -13.68
N ILE A 64 -2.01 -9.72 -12.60
CA ILE A 64 -2.30 -8.49 -11.84
C ILE A 64 -1.04 -7.85 -11.23
N ALA A 65 0.05 -8.60 -11.11
CA ALA A 65 1.36 -8.12 -10.65
C ALA A 65 2.23 -7.54 -11.77
N ASN A 66 1.92 -7.81 -13.03
CA ASN A 66 2.64 -7.34 -14.22
C ASN A 66 1.71 -7.29 -15.42
N GLY A 67 0.76 -6.36 -15.38
CA GLY A 67 -0.22 -6.15 -16.43
C GLY A 67 0.44 -5.71 -17.75
N VAL A 68 -0.11 -6.22 -18.85
CA VAL A 68 0.26 -5.83 -20.22
C VAL A 68 -0.91 -5.09 -20.86
N LEU A 69 -0.62 -4.17 -21.76
CA LEU A 69 -1.64 -3.37 -22.43
C LEU A 69 -2.65 -4.24 -23.22
N PRO A 70 -3.94 -3.89 -23.16
CA PRO A 70 -4.55 -2.84 -22.33
C PRO A 70 -4.83 -3.35 -20.91
N ALA A 71 -4.17 -2.79 -19.89
CA ALA A 71 -4.42 -3.10 -18.49
C ALA A 71 -4.82 -1.83 -17.73
N ALA A 72 -5.98 -1.85 -17.07
CA ALA A 72 -6.44 -0.75 -16.24
C ALA A 72 -5.70 -0.77 -14.88
N CYS A 73 -5.04 0.34 -14.51
CA CYS A 73 -4.19 0.46 -13.33
C CYS A 73 -4.55 1.67 -12.44
N ALA A 74 -5.70 2.31 -12.62
CA ALA A 74 -6.05 3.54 -11.89
C ALA A 74 -6.12 3.34 -10.37
N ALA A 75 -6.63 2.19 -9.92
CA ALA A 75 -6.74 1.80 -8.52
C ALA A 75 -5.68 0.77 -8.08
N ARG A 76 -4.52 0.74 -8.74
CA ARG A 76 -3.42 -0.21 -8.46
C ARG A 76 -2.94 -0.19 -7.01
N GLY A 77 -3.11 0.94 -6.31
CA GLY A 77 -2.75 1.07 -4.90
C GLY A 77 -3.40 0.02 -4.01
N LEU A 78 -4.66 -0.30 -4.27
CA LEU A 78 -5.41 -1.31 -3.49
C LEU A 78 -4.73 -2.70 -3.55
N THR A 79 -4.29 -3.11 -4.73
CA THR A 79 -3.52 -4.36 -4.87
C THR A 79 -2.13 -4.21 -4.26
N GLY A 80 -1.49 -3.04 -4.42
CA GLY A 80 -0.15 -2.76 -3.87
C GLY A 80 -0.09 -2.90 -2.36
N PHE A 81 -1.12 -2.47 -1.64
CA PHE A 81 -1.21 -2.65 -0.19
C PHE A 81 -1.14 -4.12 0.19
N ARG A 82 -1.91 -4.97 -0.49
CA ARG A 82 -1.88 -6.41 -0.29
C ARG A 82 -0.55 -7.04 -0.70
N MET A 83 0.12 -6.51 -1.72
CA MET A 83 1.42 -7.00 -2.16
C MET A 83 2.48 -6.81 -1.07
N VAL A 84 2.50 -5.68 -0.38
CA VAL A 84 3.41 -5.46 0.75
C VAL A 84 3.12 -6.43 1.89
N ASP A 85 1.85 -6.63 2.24
CA ASP A 85 1.45 -7.62 3.26
C ASP A 85 1.87 -9.04 2.86
N CYS A 86 1.76 -9.42 1.58
CA CYS A 86 2.26 -10.71 1.08
C CYS A 86 3.78 -10.85 1.25
N VAL A 87 4.54 -9.80 0.94
CA VAL A 87 6.00 -9.81 1.13
C VAL A 87 6.35 -9.94 2.61
N LEU A 88 5.70 -9.17 3.47
CA LEU A 88 5.90 -9.26 4.93
C LEU A 88 5.51 -10.63 5.46
N GLY A 89 4.37 -11.19 5.03
CA GLY A 89 3.96 -12.55 5.41
C GLY A 89 4.98 -13.62 5.00
N ALA A 90 5.55 -13.52 3.79
CA ALA A 90 6.62 -14.43 3.36
C ALA A 90 7.92 -14.24 4.18
N LEU A 91 8.24 -13.01 4.57
CA LEU A 91 9.39 -12.71 5.43
C LEU A 91 9.16 -13.19 6.88
N ALA A 92 7.94 -13.15 7.38
CA ALA A 92 7.58 -13.64 8.72
C ALA A 92 7.86 -15.15 8.89
N MET A 93 7.77 -15.92 7.80
CA MET A 93 8.14 -17.34 7.83
C MET A 93 9.64 -17.57 8.09
N MET A 94 10.48 -16.58 7.83
CA MET A 94 11.93 -16.63 8.04
C MET A 94 12.36 -15.84 9.28
N LEU A 95 11.67 -14.77 9.60
CA LEU A 95 12.02 -13.77 10.61
C LEU A 95 10.78 -13.36 11.43
N PRO A 96 10.12 -14.30 12.15
CA PRO A 96 8.84 -14.03 12.83
C PRO A 96 8.94 -12.89 13.85
N ASP A 97 10.08 -12.74 14.51
CA ASP A 97 10.29 -11.72 15.55
C ASP A 97 10.62 -10.32 14.99
N LYS A 98 10.70 -10.15 13.66
CA LYS A 98 11.05 -8.88 13.01
C LYS A 98 9.96 -8.32 12.12
N VAL A 99 8.93 -9.08 11.86
CA VAL A 99 7.88 -8.71 10.90
C VAL A 99 6.57 -8.46 11.63
N MET A 100 5.88 -7.40 11.22
CA MET A 100 4.54 -7.09 11.71
C MET A 100 3.48 -7.99 11.08
N ALA A 101 2.35 -8.14 11.74
CA ALA A 101 1.16 -8.77 11.19
C ALA A 101 0.63 -7.97 9.99
N ALA A 102 -0.24 -8.58 9.18
CA ALA A 102 -0.87 -7.89 8.06
C ALA A 102 -1.66 -6.67 8.53
N SER A 103 -1.67 -5.63 7.70
CA SER A 103 -2.51 -4.45 7.87
C SER A 103 -3.98 -4.77 7.54
N ASP A 104 -4.88 -3.79 7.64
CA ASP A 104 -6.23 -3.88 7.08
C ASP A 104 -6.22 -4.07 5.55
N GLY A 105 -5.10 -3.76 4.92
CA GLY A 105 -4.81 -3.97 3.50
C GLY A 105 -5.53 -3.02 2.57
N GLY A 106 -5.99 -1.91 3.03
CA GLY A 106 -6.66 -0.91 2.22
C GLY A 106 -6.74 0.46 2.88
N ASN A 107 -7.30 1.38 2.15
CA ASN A 107 -7.80 2.66 2.64
C ASN A 107 -9.17 2.87 2.00
N THR A 108 -10.16 3.23 2.79
CA THR A 108 -11.50 3.51 2.25
C THR A 108 -11.50 4.91 1.65
N GLY A 109 -11.66 4.98 0.33
CA GLY A 109 -11.82 6.26 -0.36
C GLY A 109 -13.25 6.79 -0.22
N ILE A 110 -13.38 8.04 0.17
CA ILE A 110 -14.64 8.77 0.21
C ILE A 110 -14.59 9.84 -0.88
N SER A 111 -15.65 9.97 -1.67
CA SER A 111 -15.78 11.04 -2.65
C SER A 111 -17.20 11.57 -2.61
N ILE A 112 -17.33 12.86 -2.31
CA ILE A 112 -18.62 13.55 -2.18
C ILE A 112 -18.60 14.74 -3.13
N GLY A 113 -19.60 14.83 -4.00
CA GLY A 113 -19.80 15.99 -4.85
C GLY A 113 -21.09 16.71 -4.50
N GLY A 114 -21.09 18.03 -4.59
CA GLY A 114 -22.25 18.83 -4.25
C GLY A 114 -22.11 20.30 -4.64
N TYR A 115 -22.94 21.11 -4.01
CA TYR A 115 -22.91 22.55 -4.13
C TYR A 115 -22.84 23.16 -2.73
N ASP A 116 -22.00 24.18 -2.54
CA ASP A 116 -21.96 24.96 -1.32
C ASP A 116 -23.22 25.84 -1.15
N THR A 117 -23.29 26.62 -0.08
CA THR A 117 -24.41 27.52 0.20
C THR A 117 -24.59 28.64 -0.83
N GLU A 118 -23.54 28.97 -1.58
CA GLU A 118 -23.54 29.96 -2.67
C GLU A 118 -23.79 29.32 -4.05
N ARG A 119 -24.05 28.00 -4.08
CA ARG A 119 -24.22 27.19 -5.30
C ARG A 119 -22.97 27.00 -6.15
N ASN A 120 -21.78 27.17 -5.60
CA ASN A 120 -20.56 26.76 -6.26
C ASN A 120 -20.41 25.23 -6.20
N PRO A 121 -20.05 24.57 -7.31
CA PRO A 121 -19.82 23.14 -7.27
C PRO A 121 -18.54 22.81 -6.49
N PHE A 122 -18.56 21.75 -5.67
CA PHE A 122 -17.39 21.24 -4.98
C PHE A 122 -17.28 19.73 -5.15
N ILE A 123 -16.07 19.22 -5.01
CA ILE A 123 -15.75 17.81 -4.85
C ILE A 123 -14.84 17.69 -3.64
N TYR A 124 -15.30 16.97 -2.63
CA TYR A 124 -14.50 16.58 -1.47
C TYR A 124 -14.03 15.14 -1.64
N GLY A 125 -12.75 14.88 -1.45
CA GLY A 125 -12.19 13.55 -1.49
C GLY A 125 -11.29 13.31 -0.27
N ASP A 126 -11.49 12.19 0.40
CA ASP A 126 -10.71 11.81 1.57
C ASP A 126 -10.47 10.29 1.60
N PHE A 127 -9.54 9.86 2.45
CA PHE A 127 -9.25 8.46 2.71
C PHE A 127 -9.36 8.19 4.20
N ALA A 128 -10.35 7.40 4.59
CA ALA A 128 -10.38 6.82 5.92
C ALA A 128 -9.26 5.78 6.02
N CYS A 129 -8.24 6.11 6.80
CA CYS A 129 -7.11 5.23 7.03
C CYS A 129 -7.51 4.07 7.94
N GLY A 130 -6.96 2.89 7.66
CA GLY A 130 -7.22 1.68 8.42
C GLY A 130 -6.26 1.48 9.60
N THR A 131 -5.59 0.35 9.64
CA THR A 131 -4.70 -0.01 10.74
C THR A 131 -3.39 -0.63 10.25
N TRP A 132 -2.33 -0.44 11.01
CA TRP A 132 -1.15 -1.31 10.92
C TRP A 132 -1.36 -2.56 11.76
N GLY A 133 -0.83 -3.69 11.29
CA GLY A 133 -0.80 -4.91 12.06
C GLY A 133 0.06 -4.78 13.32
N ALA A 134 -0.20 -5.64 14.31
CA ALA A 134 0.62 -5.72 15.51
C ALA A 134 2.06 -6.14 15.18
N ARG A 135 2.99 -5.69 16.00
CA ARG A 135 4.42 -6.04 15.95
C ARG A 135 4.74 -6.96 17.11
N PRO A 136 5.81 -7.76 17.05
CA PRO A 136 6.18 -8.64 18.16
C PRO A 136 6.39 -7.92 19.51
N TRP A 137 6.65 -6.62 19.50
CA TRP A 137 6.96 -5.80 20.67
C TRP A 137 5.96 -4.66 20.93
N ALA A 138 4.91 -4.52 20.12
CA ALA A 138 3.91 -3.46 20.29
C ALA A 138 2.62 -3.79 19.53
N ASP A 139 1.51 -3.27 20.01
CA ASP A 139 0.23 -3.33 19.33
C ASP A 139 0.27 -2.62 17.97
N GLY A 140 -0.73 -2.90 17.14
CA GLY A 140 -0.98 -2.19 15.89
C GLY A 140 -1.34 -0.72 16.13
N LEU A 141 -1.38 0.06 15.06
CA LEU A 141 -1.74 1.48 15.10
C LEU A 141 -3.07 1.67 14.39
N SER A 142 -4.10 2.08 15.12
CA SER A 142 -5.40 2.44 14.55
C SER A 142 -5.34 3.81 13.86
N GLY A 143 -6.19 4.01 12.83
CA GLY A 143 -6.28 5.27 12.09
C GLY A 143 -5.04 5.64 11.28
N ASN A 144 -4.18 4.66 10.99
CA ASN A 144 -2.98 4.87 10.20
C ASN A 144 -3.12 4.22 8.82
N SER A 145 -2.60 4.86 7.79
CA SER A 145 -2.68 4.31 6.44
C SER A 145 -1.84 3.05 6.31
N ASN A 146 -2.16 2.24 5.29
CA ASN A 146 -1.30 1.12 4.93
C ASN A 146 0.16 1.57 4.75
N LEU A 147 1.09 0.72 5.17
CA LEU A 147 2.54 1.00 5.12
C LEU A 147 3.03 1.49 3.76
N PHE A 148 2.43 1.00 2.67
CA PHE A 148 2.82 1.36 1.30
C PHE A 148 2.14 2.64 0.79
N ALA A 149 1.11 3.15 1.48
CA ALA A 149 0.40 4.36 1.07
C ALA A 149 1.18 5.63 1.40
N ASN A 150 1.97 5.63 2.49
CA ASN A 150 2.65 6.81 3.00
C ASN A 150 1.72 8.02 3.17
N MET A 151 0.56 7.79 3.77
CA MET A 151 -0.49 8.78 4.00
C MET A 151 -0.73 8.94 5.50
N ALA A 152 -1.27 10.08 5.88
CA ALA A 152 -1.82 10.34 7.19
C ALA A 152 -3.25 10.87 7.04
N THR A 153 -4.08 10.63 8.03
CA THR A 153 -5.43 11.21 8.10
C THR A 153 -5.32 12.73 8.28
N GLN A 154 -6.07 13.48 7.49
CA GLN A 154 -6.21 14.93 7.67
C GLN A 154 -6.99 15.22 8.96
N SER A 155 -6.66 16.29 9.66
CA SER A 155 -7.45 16.69 10.83
C SER A 155 -8.83 17.21 10.41
N ILE A 156 -9.83 16.97 11.25
CA ILE A 156 -11.22 17.39 11.00
C ILE A 156 -11.30 18.90 10.77
N GLU A 157 -10.60 19.67 11.60
CA GLU A 157 -10.61 21.14 11.53
C GLU A 157 -10.10 21.66 10.18
N VAL A 158 -9.11 21.02 9.61
CA VAL A 158 -8.60 21.37 8.27
C VAL A 158 -9.59 20.95 7.19
N CYS A 159 -10.18 19.75 7.31
CA CYS A 159 -11.20 19.30 6.37
C CYS A 159 -12.36 20.29 6.27
N GLU A 160 -12.90 20.72 7.41
CA GLU A 160 -14.04 21.64 7.50
C GLU A 160 -13.68 23.07 7.10
N ALA A 161 -12.43 23.48 7.34
CA ALA A 161 -11.97 24.82 6.94
C ALA A 161 -11.78 24.96 5.43
N GLU A 162 -11.39 23.87 4.75
CA GLU A 162 -11.06 23.89 3.32
C GLU A 162 -12.21 23.41 2.43
N ASN A 163 -13.18 22.71 2.98
CA ASN A 163 -14.27 22.11 2.22
C ASN A 163 -15.64 22.43 2.86
N PRO A 164 -16.73 22.56 2.07
CA PRO A 164 -18.07 22.81 2.59
C PRO A 164 -18.70 21.52 3.14
N VAL A 165 -18.06 20.91 4.12
CA VAL A 165 -18.47 19.68 4.80
C VAL A 165 -18.44 19.89 6.31
N GLU A 166 -19.29 19.16 7.04
CA GLU A 166 -19.31 19.10 8.50
C GLU A 166 -19.16 17.63 8.90
N ILE A 167 -18.18 17.33 9.77
CA ILE A 167 -17.90 15.98 10.26
C ILE A 167 -18.54 15.83 11.63
N LEU A 168 -19.67 15.14 11.70
CA LEU A 168 -20.47 15.00 12.91
C LEU A 168 -19.87 14.03 13.94
N ALA A 169 -19.09 13.06 13.50
CA ALA A 169 -18.39 12.10 14.37
C ALA A 169 -17.16 11.54 13.68
N TYR A 170 -16.09 11.36 14.42
CA TYR A 170 -14.87 10.66 14.03
C TYR A 170 -14.39 9.84 15.22
N GLU A 171 -14.68 8.56 15.20
CA GLU A 171 -14.46 7.65 16.32
C GLU A 171 -14.06 6.26 15.83
N PHE A 172 -13.44 5.45 16.70
CA PHE A 172 -13.01 4.09 16.45
C PHE A 172 -13.89 3.09 17.18
#